data_d49c69a8b916f8364648e8586fe23e78
#
_entry.id   d49c69a8b916f8364648e8586fe23e78
#
_cell.length_a   1.000
_cell.length_b   1.000
_cell.length_c   1.000
_cell.angle_alpha   90.00
_cell.angle_beta   90.00
_cell.angle_gamma   90.00
#
_symmetry.space_group_name_H-M   'P 1'
#
loop_
_entity.id
_entity.type
_entity.pdbx_description
1 polymer ?
#
loop_
_entity_poly.entity_id
_entity_poly.type
_entity_poly.pdbx_seq_one_letter_code
_entity_poly.pdbx_strand_id
1 'polypeptide(L)'
;MTRFSVTVDVEEDLPGLVPRSFLGVDEGLPRLLGLLDELRIPADFFFLSSIVRARPELTRAIADGGFGIGNHGLDHEFLCAKSPARQQSDIVESTKVLESITGERPLMFRAPGFSADSTTLGILDRLGYSIDSSVLPGRFVRRLRLFSVYDHRGAPTEPFHPHAEGPRAPRLRLLEIPVTENPLRPGAPLGLGALNYFGETRLVEVVRKTATNNVLFLVHPWELIDVDRVYPSLPMGYANGCSADLEPLRRFLLAIKGSVQIASLDAIAAEHGST
;
A
#
# COMPACT_ATOMS: atom_id res chain seq x y z
N MET A 1 18.99 6.02 -11.12
CA MET A 1 18.17 5.04 -11.89
C MET A 1 16.83 4.92 -11.17
N THR A 2 15.71 4.98 -11.88
CA THR A 2 14.38 4.86 -11.26
C THR A 2 14.22 3.48 -10.63
N ARG A 3 13.74 3.41 -9.38
CA ARG A 3 13.39 2.19 -8.68
C ARG A 3 11.89 1.95 -8.77
N PHE A 4 11.52 0.70 -8.84
CA PHE A 4 10.12 0.29 -8.91
C PHE A 4 9.84 -0.76 -7.85
N SER A 5 8.87 -0.51 -7.01
CA SER A 5 8.46 -1.42 -5.94
C SER A 5 7.02 -1.85 -6.13
N VAL A 6 6.75 -3.14 -5.95
CA VAL A 6 5.39 -3.67 -5.86
C VAL A 6 4.99 -3.70 -4.39
N THR A 7 3.88 -3.06 -4.07
CA THR A 7 3.32 -3.07 -2.71
C THR A 7 1.89 -3.59 -2.76
N VAL A 8 1.51 -4.40 -1.78
CA VAL A 8 0.21 -5.06 -1.74
C VAL A 8 -0.47 -4.74 -0.41
N ASP A 9 -1.64 -4.10 -0.48
CA ASP A 9 -2.47 -3.88 0.71
C ASP A 9 -3.41 -5.08 0.86
N VAL A 10 -3.08 -5.97 1.82
CA VAL A 10 -3.80 -7.23 2.06
C VAL A 10 -4.95 -6.95 3.00
N GLU A 11 -6.09 -6.69 2.41
CA GLU A 11 -7.31 -6.21 3.05
C GLU A 11 -8.55 -6.97 2.57
N GLU A 12 -9.69 -6.64 3.13
CA GLU A 12 -11.01 -7.15 2.74
C GLU A 12 -11.38 -6.69 1.32
N ASP A 13 -12.29 -7.42 0.67
CA ASP A 13 -12.75 -7.02 -0.66
C ASP A 13 -13.52 -5.71 -0.59
N LEU A 14 -13.10 -4.70 -1.37
CA LEU A 14 -13.79 -3.42 -1.52
C LEU A 14 -14.32 -2.84 -0.18
N PRO A 15 -13.45 -2.51 0.79
CA PRO A 15 -13.86 -2.15 2.14
C PRO A 15 -14.95 -1.07 2.18
N GLY A 16 -16.03 -1.34 2.89
CA GLY A 16 -17.17 -0.43 3.03
C GLY A 16 -18.13 -0.36 1.84
N LEU A 17 -17.89 -1.07 0.75
CA LEU A 17 -18.75 -1.11 -0.44
C LEU A 17 -19.52 -2.43 -0.57
N VAL A 18 -18.95 -3.53 -0.09
CA VAL A 18 -19.58 -4.86 -0.07
C VAL A 18 -19.59 -5.41 1.35
N PRO A 19 -20.43 -6.42 1.65
CA PRO A 19 -20.29 -7.18 2.89
C PRO A 19 -18.89 -7.77 3.01
N ARG A 20 -18.38 -7.84 4.24
CA ARG A 20 -17.03 -8.33 4.51
C ARG A 20 -16.76 -9.67 3.82
N SER A 21 -15.74 -9.69 2.97
CA SER A 21 -15.33 -10.84 2.17
C SER A 21 -13.82 -10.85 1.98
N PHE A 22 -13.25 -12.01 1.70
CA PHE A 22 -11.82 -12.25 1.52
C PHE A 22 -11.53 -12.99 0.19
N LEU A 23 -12.43 -12.94 -0.79
CA LEU A 23 -12.25 -13.66 -2.06
C LEU A 23 -10.99 -13.21 -2.81
N GLY A 24 -10.69 -11.92 -2.79
CA GLY A 24 -9.43 -11.41 -3.33
C GLY A 24 -8.21 -12.04 -2.65
N VAL A 25 -8.25 -12.16 -1.32
CA VAL A 25 -7.19 -12.81 -0.53
C VAL A 25 -7.13 -14.30 -0.79
N ASP A 26 -8.27 -14.98 -0.91
CA ASP A 26 -8.35 -16.43 -1.06
C ASP A 26 -8.05 -16.89 -2.50
N GLU A 27 -8.44 -16.12 -3.52
CA GLU A 27 -8.30 -16.49 -4.94
C GLU A 27 -7.25 -15.66 -5.69
N GLY A 28 -7.23 -14.34 -5.47
CA GLY A 28 -6.38 -13.40 -6.20
C GLY A 28 -4.93 -13.41 -5.71
N LEU A 29 -4.75 -13.32 -4.39
CA LEU A 29 -3.43 -13.21 -3.78
C LEU A 29 -2.52 -14.42 -4.05
N PRO A 30 -2.96 -15.70 -3.97
CA PRO A 30 -2.11 -16.84 -4.31
C PRO A 30 -1.59 -16.81 -5.76
N ARG A 31 -2.41 -16.33 -6.69
CA ARG A 31 -2.01 -16.21 -8.09
C ARG A 31 -1.00 -15.09 -8.31
N LEU A 32 -1.14 -13.98 -7.57
CA LEU A 32 -0.16 -12.90 -7.56
C LEU A 32 1.19 -13.38 -7.01
N LEU A 33 1.18 -14.11 -5.90
CA LEU A 33 2.39 -14.69 -5.31
C LEU A 33 3.12 -15.59 -6.31
N GLY A 34 2.40 -16.48 -6.98
CA GLY A 34 2.97 -17.34 -8.03
C GLY A 34 3.60 -16.54 -9.18
N LEU A 35 2.96 -15.42 -9.59
CA LEU A 35 3.49 -14.55 -10.63
C LEU A 35 4.75 -13.81 -10.17
N LEU A 36 4.75 -13.27 -8.95
CA LEU A 36 5.91 -12.55 -8.39
C LEU A 36 7.12 -13.48 -8.21
N ASP A 37 6.88 -14.70 -7.72
CA ASP A 37 7.92 -15.74 -7.56
C ASP A 37 8.50 -16.15 -8.93
N GLU A 38 7.65 -16.48 -9.90
CA GLU A 38 8.08 -16.81 -11.27
C GLU A 38 8.94 -15.71 -11.89
N LEU A 39 8.53 -14.47 -11.72
CA LEU A 39 9.25 -13.31 -12.26
C LEU A 39 10.42 -12.87 -11.37
N ARG A 40 10.58 -13.44 -10.18
CA ARG A 40 11.56 -13.04 -9.16
C ARG A 40 11.49 -11.54 -8.86
N ILE A 41 10.28 -11.07 -8.57
CA ILE A 41 10.01 -9.68 -8.21
C ILE A 41 9.78 -9.61 -6.71
N PRO A 42 10.63 -8.92 -5.93
CA PRO A 42 10.36 -8.64 -4.53
C PRO A 42 9.13 -7.74 -4.40
N ALA A 43 8.37 -7.95 -3.33
CA ALA A 43 7.20 -7.14 -3.02
C ALA A 43 7.04 -7.00 -1.50
N ASP A 44 6.33 -5.94 -1.08
CA ASP A 44 6.05 -5.65 0.32
C ASP A 44 4.54 -5.73 0.56
N PHE A 45 4.13 -6.53 1.54
CA PHE A 45 2.73 -6.84 1.82
C PHE A 45 2.31 -6.20 3.15
N PHE A 46 1.34 -5.30 3.11
CA PHE A 46 0.78 -4.62 4.27
C PHE A 46 -0.53 -5.31 4.69
N PHE A 47 -0.53 -5.92 5.87
CA PHE A 47 -1.63 -6.74 6.33
C PHE A 47 -2.55 -6.03 7.32
N LEU A 48 -3.86 -6.05 7.07
CA LEU A 48 -4.86 -5.79 8.10
C LEU A 48 -4.89 -6.94 9.12
N SER A 49 -5.06 -6.60 10.40
CA SER A 49 -5.17 -7.62 11.45
C SER A 49 -6.35 -8.57 11.28
N SER A 50 -7.42 -8.11 10.63
CA SER A 50 -8.56 -8.95 10.28
C SER A 50 -8.17 -10.12 9.36
N ILE A 51 -7.28 -9.85 8.39
CA ILE A 51 -6.76 -10.87 7.47
C ILE A 51 -5.80 -11.81 8.21
N VAL A 52 -4.88 -11.26 9.00
CA VAL A 52 -3.92 -12.06 9.78
C VAL A 52 -4.64 -13.07 10.68
N ARG A 53 -5.72 -12.65 11.36
CA ARG A 53 -6.54 -13.52 12.19
C ARG A 53 -7.35 -14.56 11.39
N ALA A 54 -7.83 -14.18 10.20
CA ALA A 54 -8.66 -15.04 9.37
C ALA A 54 -7.84 -16.03 8.52
N ARG A 55 -6.62 -15.66 8.14
CA ARG A 55 -5.73 -16.42 7.26
C ARG A 55 -4.28 -16.46 7.78
N PRO A 56 -4.05 -16.96 9.01
CA PRO A 56 -2.73 -16.96 9.63
C PRO A 56 -1.70 -17.75 8.83
N GLU A 57 -2.11 -18.87 8.23
CA GLU A 57 -1.21 -19.71 7.43
C GLU A 57 -0.73 -19.00 6.16
N LEU A 58 -1.62 -18.27 5.49
CA LEU A 58 -1.26 -17.47 4.31
C LEU A 58 -0.29 -16.34 4.69
N THR A 59 -0.57 -15.65 5.79
CA THR A 59 0.31 -14.59 6.31
C THR A 59 1.71 -15.13 6.60
N ARG A 60 1.79 -16.29 7.27
CA ARG A 60 3.06 -16.95 7.57
C ARG A 60 3.79 -17.38 6.30
N ALA A 61 3.09 -18.01 5.36
CA ALA A 61 3.67 -18.47 4.10
C ALA A 61 4.29 -17.31 3.28
N ILE A 62 3.68 -16.11 3.31
CA ILE A 62 4.22 -14.94 2.64
C ILE A 62 5.50 -14.45 3.34
N ALA A 63 5.52 -14.43 4.68
CA ALA A 63 6.71 -14.08 5.45
C ALA A 63 7.84 -15.07 5.21
N ASP A 64 7.57 -16.37 5.28
CA ASP A 64 8.53 -17.44 5.03
C ASP A 64 9.07 -17.44 3.59
N GLY A 65 8.27 -16.91 2.65
CA GLY A 65 8.66 -16.71 1.25
C GLY A 65 9.65 -15.57 1.02
N GLY A 66 10.04 -14.83 2.08
CA GLY A 66 11.01 -13.74 2.01
C GLY A 66 10.47 -12.43 1.44
N PHE A 67 9.16 -12.28 1.37
CA PHE A 67 8.52 -11.01 1.04
C PHE A 67 8.54 -10.04 2.23
N GLY A 68 8.58 -8.74 1.96
CA GLY A 68 8.49 -7.72 3.01
C GLY A 68 7.13 -7.73 3.70
N ILE A 69 7.11 -7.64 5.04
CA ILE A 69 5.88 -7.65 5.83
C ILE A 69 5.68 -6.32 6.53
N GLY A 70 4.59 -5.64 6.20
CA GLY A 70 4.16 -4.38 6.80
C GLY A 70 2.82 -4.51 7.51
N ASN A 71 2.57 -3.59 8.44
CA ASN A 71 1.32 -3.49 9.18
C ASN A 71 0.38 -2.50 8.46
N HIS A 72 -0.84 -2.93 8.16
CA HIS A 72 -1.89 -2.10 7.56
C HIS A 72 -2.96 -1.64 8.59
N GLY A 73 -2.69 -1.82 9.87
CA GLY A 73 -3.60 -1.43 10.95
C GLY A 73 -4.49 -2.56 11.46
N LEU A 74 -5.37 -2.19 12.40
CA LEU A 74 -6.25 -3.13 13.09
C LEU A 74 -7.48 -3.49 12.24
N ASP A 75 -8.09 -2.47 11.67
CA ASP A 75 -9.27 -2.50 10.79
C ASP A 75 -9.11 -1.47 9.66
N HIS A 76 -10.03 -1.49 8.68
CA HIS A 76 -9.98 -0.56 7.55
C HIS A 76 -10.67 0.79 7.87
N GLU A 77 -10.45 1.34 9.07
CA GLU A 77 -10.93 2.66 9.47
C GLU A 77 -9.83 3.72 9.31
N PHE A 78 -10.24 4.95 9.02
CA PHE A 78 -9.30 6.07 8.91
C PHE A 78 -8.65 6.39 10.25
N LEU A 79 -7.35 6.18 10.38
CA LEU A 79 -6.60 6.42 11.62
C LEU A 79 -6.67 7.88 12.06
N CYS A 80 -6.45 8.83 11.16
CA CYS A 80 -6.48 10.26 11.47
C CYS A 80 -7.86 10.77 11.95
N ALA A 81 -8.93 9.98 11.78
CA ALA A 81 -10.26 10.27 12.33
C ALA A 81 -10.43 9.82 13.79
N LYS A 82 -9.47 9.05 14.33
CA LYS A 82 -9.48 8.53 15.71
C LYS A 82 -8.67 9.46 16.63
N SER A 83 -8.95 9.44 17.94
CA SER A 83 -8.12 10.17 18.92
C SER A 83 -6.69 9.61 18.92
N PRO A 84 -5.66 10.41 19.31
CA PRO A 84 -4.27 9.95 19.36
C PRO A 84 -4.09 8.68 20.21
N ALA A 85 -4.77 8.60 21.36
CA ALA A 85 -4.72 7.41 22.22
C ALA A 85 -5.30 6.17 21.53
N ARG A 86 -6.38 6.33 20.75
CA ARG A 86 -6.98 5.24 20.00
C ARG A 86 -6.11 4.83 18.80
N GLN A 87 -5.52 5.77 18.07
CA GLN A 87 -4.54 5.46 17.02
C GLN A 87 -3.40 4.61 17.58
N GLN A 88 -2.79 5.05 18.68
CA GLN A 88 -1.69 4.32 19.32
C GLN A 88 -2.10 2.92 19.77
N SER A 89 -3.27 2.78 20.40
CA SER A 89 -3.80 1.47 20.84
C SER A 89 -3.99 0.53 19.66
N ASP A 90 -4.59 0.99 18.56
CA ASP A 90 -4.88 0.19 17.38
C ASP A 90 -3.58 -0.24 16.67
N ILE A 91 -2.58 0.65 16.57
CA ILE A 91 -1.27 0.33 16.00
C ILE A 91 -0.53 -0.70 16.87
N VAL A 92 -0.55 -0.55 18.19
CA VAL A 92 0.08 -1.51 19.12
C VAL A 92 -0.58 -2.89 19.02
N GLU A 93 -1.91 -2.92 18.97
CA GLU A 93 -2.64 -4.20 18.86
C GLU A 93 -2.36 -4.87 17.51
N SER A 94 -2.44 -4.14 16.40
CA SER A 94 -2.18 -4.69 15.07
C SER A 94 -0.73 -5.19 14.92
N THR A 95 0.24 -4.48 15.51
CA THR A 95 1.64 -4.93 15.58
C THR A 95 1.75 -6.29 16.25
N LYS A 96 1.14 -6.45 17.45
CA LYS A 96 1.19 -7.72 18.19
C LYS A 96 0.51 -8.88 17.44
N VAL A 97 -0.60 -8.59 16.75
CA VAL A 97 -1.29 -9.61 15.94
C VAL A 97 -0.37 -10.11 14.83
N LEU A 98 0.28 -9.22 14.09
CA LEU A 98 1.16 -9.59 13.00
C LEU A 98 2.41 -10.33 13.51
N GLU A 99 3.07 -9.78 14.54
CA GLU A 99 4.23 -10.38 15.19
C GLU A 99 3.94 -11.80 15.73
N SER A 100 2.76 -12.05 16.28
CA SER A 100 2.38 -13.37 16.80
C SER A 100 2.30 -14.46 15.72
N ILE A 101 2.09 -14.10 14.47
CA ILE A 101 1.97 -15.03 13.35
C ILE A 101 3.28 -15.16 12.57
N THR A 102 3.98 -14.04 12.34
CA THR A 102 5.22 -14.03 11.56
C THR A 102 6.46 -14.32 12.39
N GLY A 103 6.37 -14.18 13.73
CA GLY A 103 7.52 -14.32 14.63
C GLY A 103 8.41 -13.08 14.70
N GLU A 104 8.19 -12.09 13.83
CA GLU A 104 8.98 -10.87 13.76
C GLU A 104 8.09 -9.63 13.88
N ARG A 105 8.62 -8.60 14.56
CA ARG A 105 7.93 -7.32 14.66
C ARG A 105 7.98 -6.59 13.32
N PRO A 106 6.83 -6.16 12.75
CA PRO A 106 6.83 -5.36 11.53
C PRO A 106 7.44 -3.98 11.78
N LEU A 107 8.32 -3.54 10.88
CA LEU A 107 8.94 -2.22 10.92
C LEU A 107 8.40 -1.28 9.83
N MET A 108 7.57 -1.79 8.93
CA MET A 108 6.88 -1.03 7.88
C MET A 108 5.41 -0.85 8.24
N PHE A 109 4.87 0.33 7.95
CA PHE A 109 3.46 0.65 8.16
C PHE A 109 2.84 1.31 6.92
N ARG A 110 1.56 1.05 6.69
CA ARG A 110 0.71 1.82 5.78
C ARG A 110 -0.67 2.00 6.40
N ALA A 111 -1.13 3.24 6.53
CA ALA A 111 -2.45 3.53 7.06
C ALA A 111 -3.55 3.13 6.07
N PRO A 112 -4.64 2.47 6.52
CA PRO A 112 -5.80 2.20 5.69
C PRO A 112 -6.32 3.46 5.00
N GLY A 113 -6.57 3.36 3.69
CA GLY A 113 -7.01 4.49 2.87
C GLY A 113 -6.05 5.68 2.85
N PHE A 114 -4.75 5.47 3.16
CA PHE A 114 -3.72 6.50 3.27
C PHE A 114 -4.01 7.56 4.35
N SER A 115 -4.73 7.18 5.40
CA SER A 115 -5.29 8.10 6.39
C SER A 115 -4.31 8.44 7.52
N ALA A 116 -3.09 8.80 7.18
CA ALA A 116 -2.09 9.28 8.13
C ALA A 116 -2.02 10.80 8.18
N ASP A 117 -1.77 11.34 9.36
CA ASP A 117 -1.43 12.74 9.62
C ASP A 117 -0.15 12.84 10.49
N SER A 118 0.27 14.03 10.84
CA SER A 118 1.47 14.24 11.68
C SER A 118 1.38 13.52 13.04
N THR A 119 0.17 13.35 13.57
CA THR A 119 -0.07 12.61 14.82
C THR A 119 0.22 11.13 14.62
N THR A 120 -0.31 10.55 13.54
CA THR A 120 -0.08 9.15 13.17
C THR A 120 1.42 8.87 12.99
N LEU A 121 2.09 9.72 12.18
CA LEU A 121 3.54 9.57 11.92
C LEU A 121 4.37 9.69 13.20
N GLY A 122 4.03 10.62 14.09
CA GLY A 122 4.68 10.75 15.39
C GLY A 122 4.45 9.56 16.32
N ILE A 123 3.29 8.90 16.25
CA ILE A 123 3.01 7.66 16.98
C ILE A 123 3.87 6.52 16.44
N LEU A 124 3.94 6.35 15.11
CA LEU A 124 4.76 5.32 14.46
C LEU A 124 6.24 5.45 14.82
N ASP A 125 6.79 6.67 14.77
CA ASP A 125 8.18 6.92 15.17
C ASP A 125 8.45 6.54 16.63
N ARG A 126 7.57 6.94 17.56
CA ARG A 126 7.68 6.56 18.99
C ARG A 126 7.56 5.06 19.23
N LEU A 127 6.78 4.37 18.42
CA LEU A 127 6.63 2.92 18.47
C LEU A 127 7.77 2.18 17.76
N GLY A 128 8.72 2.89 17.14
CA GLY A 128 9.91 2.29 16.54
C GLY A 128 9.71 1.71 15.14
N TYR A 129 8.69 2.16 14.42
CA TYR A 129 8.61 1.90 12.99
C TYR A 129 9.71 2.65 12.25
N SER A 130 10.31 2.01 11.25
CA SER A 130 11.36 2.59 10.43
C SER A 130 10.85 3.18 9.11
N ILE A 131 9.80 2.59 8.55
CA ILE A 131 9.22 2.97 7.26
C ILE A 131 7.71 3.20 7.44
N ASP A 132 7.22 4.32 6.91
CA ASP A 132 5.80 4.54 6.60
C ASP A 132 5.62 4.72 5.10
N SER A 133 4.49 4.28 4.58
CA SER A 133 4.10 4.48 3.17
C SER A 133 2.63 4.85 3.08
N SER A 134 2.25 5.87 3.86
CA SER A 134 0.85 6.32 3.96
C SER A 134 0.58 7.61 3.21
N VAL A 135 1.60 8.35 2.79
CA VAL A 135 1.40 9.60 2.07
C VAL A 135 1.19 9.32 0.58
N LEU A 136 0.02 9.68 0.07
CA LEU A 136 -0.26 9.72 -1.37
C LEU A 136 -0.30 11.18 -1.82
N PRO A 137 0.78 11.70 -2.44
CA PRO A 137 0.83 13.08 -2.92
C PRO A 137 -0.36 13.43 -3.81
N GLY A 138 -0.92 14.62 -3.64
CA GLY A 138 -2.13 15.03 -4.36
C GLY A 138 -3.45 14.56 -3.75
N ARG A 139 -3.44 13.56 -2.87
CA ARG A 139 -4.65 13.04 -2.23
C ARG A 139 -5.23 14.02 -1.21
N PHE A 140 -6.54 14.22 -1.30
CA PHE A 140 -7.29 15.05 -0.36
C PHE A 140 -8.64 14.42 -0.07
N VAL A 141 -8.93 14.15 1.20
CA VAL A 141 -10.18 13.52 1.63
C VAL A 141 -10.97 14.46 2.54
N ARG A 142 -12.25 14.66 2.20
CA ARG A 142 -13.20 15.44 2.99
C ARG A 142 -14.35 14.57 3.46
N ARG A 143 -14.76 14.78 4.71
CA ARG A 143 -16.00 14.23 5.24
C ARG A 143 -17.13 15.25 5.06
N LEU A 144 -18.27 14.80 4.53
CA LEU A 144 -19.46 15.65 4.26
C LEU A 144 -19.16 16.90 3.41
N ARG A 145 -18.09 16.89 2.60
CA ARG A 145 -17.58 18.04 1.82
C ARG A 145 -17.22 19.28 2.64
N LEU A 146 -17.30 19.24 3.98
CA LEU A 146 -17.10 20.38 4.88
C LEU A 146 -15.83 20.26 5.71
N PHE A 147 -15.46 19.05 6.15
CA PHE A 147 -14.33 18.83 7.05
C PHE A 147 -13.22 18.07 6.34
N SER A 148 -12.00 18.59 6.36
CA SER A 148 -10.81 17.85 5.92
C SER A 148 -10.60 16.67 6.86
N VAL A 149 -10.46 15.45 6.30
CA VAL A 149 -10.04 14.26 7.04
C VAL A 149 -8.52 14.21 7.05
N TYR A 150 -7.90 14.29 5.87
CA TYR A 150 -6.47 14.49 5.69
C TYR A 150 -6.20 15.18 4.34
N ASP A 151 -5.00 15.79 4.23
CA ASP A 151 -4.58 16.55 3.05
C ASP A 151 -3.10 16.29 2.78
N HIS A 152 -2.81 15.52 1.73
CA HIS A 152 -1.46 15.21 1.26
C HIS A 152 -1.05 16.04 0.04
N ARG A 153 -1.84 17.04 -0.34
CA ARG A 153 -1.49 17.92 -1.47
C ARG A 153 -0.24 18.72 -1.16
N GLY A 154 0.71 18.68 -2.08
CA GLY A 154 2.00 19.33 -1.89
C GLY A 154 3.00 18.55 -1.03
N ALA A 155 2.67 17.33 -0.60
CA ALA A 155 3.65 16.43 0.02
C ALA A 155 4.76 16.08 -0.98
N PRO A 156 5.99 15.80 -0.50
CA PRO A 156 7.07 15.32 -1.36
C PRO A 156 6.68 14.03 -2.10
N THR A 157 7.25 13.85 -3.29
CA THR A 157 7.09 12.62 -4.10
C THR A 157 8.27 11.66 -3.95
N GLU A 158 9.34 12.10 -3.33
CA GLU A 158 10.53 11.31 -2.98
C GLU A 158 10.51 10.96 -1.49
N PRO A 159 11.21 9.90 -1.05
CA PRO A 159 11.32 9.54 0.36
C PRO A 159 11.84 10.70 1.21
N PHE A 160 11.25 10.89 2.39
CA PHE A 160 11.60 11.98 3.29
C PHE A 160 11.33 11.62 4.75
N HIS A 161 12.04 12.29 5.66
CA HIS A 161 11.77 12.22 7.09
C HIS A 161 10.74 13.29 7.47
N PRO A 162 9.53 12.92 7.91
CA PRO A 162 8.49 13.86 8.30
C PRO A 162 8.90 14.71 9.51
N HIS A 163 8.25 15.86 9.71
CA HIS A 163 8.35 16.63 10.94
C HIS A 163 7.28 16.16 11.95
N ALA A 164 7.64 16.14 13.24
CA ALA A 164 6.75 15.67 14.31
C ALA A 164 5.45 16.49 14.41
N GLU A 165 5.55 17.81 14.40
CA GLU A 165 4.42 18.74 14.59
C GLU A 165 4.53 19.99 13.68
N GLY A 166 4.76 19.73 12.38
CA GLY A 166 4.88 20.79 11.37
C GLY A 166 6.32 21.18 11.05
N PRO A 167 6.55 22.11 10.11
CA PRO A 167 7.82 22.29 9.42
C PRO A 167 8.97 22.85 10.29
N ARG A 168 8.69 23.32 11.51
CA ARG A 168 9.69 23.82 12.46
C ARG A 168 10.04 22.81 13.56
N ALA A 169 9.29 21.70 13.69
CA ALA A 169 9.58 20.65 14.65
C ALA A 169 10.75 19.76 14.17
N PRO A 170 11.40 19.01 15.07
CA PRO A 170 12.42 18.05 14.68
C PRO A 170 11.87 17.03 13.67
N ARG A 171 12.75 16.56 12.80
CA ARG A 171 12.41 15.45 11.89
C ARG A 171 12.32 14.16 12.68
N LEU A 172 11.37 13.31 12.30
CA LEU A 172 11.24 11.97 12.83
C LEU A 172 12.37 11.07 12.25
N ARG A 173 12.66 9.99 12.95
CA ARG A 173 13.56 8.94 12.42
C ARG A 173 12.84 8.07 11.39
N LEU A 174 11.51 8.00 11.50
CA LEU A 174 10.65 7.35 10.52
C LEU A 174 10.90 7.92 9.12
N LEU A 175 11.12 7.03 8.14
CA LEU A 175 11.19 7.40 6.73
C LEU A 175 9.80 7.22 6.10
N GLU A 176 9.26 8.28 5.55
CA GLU A 176 8.10 8.19 4.67
C GLU A 176 8.57 7.88 3.25
N ILE A 177 8.03 6.81 2.67
CA ILE A 177 8.20 6.46 1.25
C ILE A 177 6.85 6.65 0.57
N PRO A 178 6.63 7.79 -0.10
CA PRO A 178 5.31 8.16 -0.62
C PRO A 178 4.79 7.17 -1.68
N VAL A 179 3.50 6.89 -1.61
CA VAL A 179 2.79 6.14 -2.65
C VAL A 179 2.77 6.98 -3.93
N THR A 180 3.08 6.37 -5.06
CA THR A 180 3.10 7.11 -6.34
C THR A 180 1.69 7.48 -6.78
N GLU A 181 1.48 8.77 -6.97
CA GLU A 181 0.24 9.28 -7.56
C GLU A 181 0.14 8.89 -9.03
N ASN A 182 -1.04 8.49 -9.46
CA ASN A 182 -1.33 8.19 -10.86
C ASN A 182 -1.53 9.51 -11.66
N PRO A 183 -0.63 9.89 -12.55
CA PRO A 183 -0.76 11.13 -13.31
C PRO A 183 -1.94 11.14 -14.28
N LEU A 184 -2.52 9.98 -14.58
CA LEU A 184 -3.72 9.85 -15.41
C LEU A 184 -5.01 10.04 -14.60
N ARG A 185 -4.92 9.97 -13.26
CA ARG A 185 -6.04 10.15 -12.33
C ARG A 185 -5.54 10.76 -11.02
N PRO A 186 -5.40 12.10 -10.95
CA PRO A 186 -4.91 12.77 -9.76
C PRO A 186 -5.65 12.38 -8.48
N GLY A 187 -4.92 12.22 -7.37
CA GLY A 187 -5.45 11.78 -6.08
C GLY A 187 -5.73 10.27 -5.98
N ALA A 188 -5.44 9.48 -7.04
CA ALA A 188 -5.47 8.02 -7.00
C ALA A 188 -4.05 7.45 -7.05
N PRO A 189 -3.80 6.26 -6.45
CA PRO A 189 -2.49 5.62 -6.54
C PRO A 189 -2.20 5.07 -7.94
N LEU A 190 -0.93 5.01 -8.31
CA LEU A 190 -0.47 4.22 -9.44
C LEU A 190 -0.46 2.75 -9.01
N GLY A 191 -1.22 1.90 -9.71
CA GLY A 191 -1.37 0.52 -9.28
C GLY A 191 -2.12 -0.35 -10.28
N LEU A 192 -2.49 -1.55 -9.83
CA LEU A 192 -3.16 -2.55 -10.67
C LEU A 192 -4.51 -2.05 -11.22
N GLY A 193 -5.29 -1.35 -10.40
CA GLY A 193 -6.54 -0.74 -10.89
C GLY A 193 -6.32 0.24 -12.04
N ALA A 194 -5.22 1.00 -12.01
CA ALA A 194 -4.85 1.87 -13.12
C ALA A 194 -4.39 1.08 -14.35
N LEU A 195 -3.64 -0.02 -14.15
CA LEU A 195 -3.22 -0.91 -15.22
C LEU A 195 -4.42 -1.52 -15.94
N ASN A 196 -5.37 -2.05 -15.19
CA ASN A 196 -6.58 -2.67 -15.73
C ASN A 196 -7.46 -1.65 -16.49
N TYR A 197 -7.50 -0.39 -16.01
CA TYR A 197 -8.33 0.66 -16.60
C TYR A 197 -7.70 1.30 -17.84
N PHE A 198 -6.41 1.67 -17.78
CA PHE A 198 -5.73 2.44 -18.83
C PHE A 198 -4.91 1.60 -19.80
N GLY A 199 -4.65 0.34 -19.45
CA GLY A 199 -3.89 -0.62 -20.24
C GLY A 199 -2.37 -0.53 -20.05
N GLU A 200 -1.70 -1.62 -20.41
CA GLU A 200 -0.28 -1.88 -20.22
C GLU A 200 0.61 -0.82 -20.85
N THR A 201 0.44 -0.55 -22.16
CA THR A 201 1.29 0.37 -22.92
C THR A 201 1.32 1.76 -22.29
N ARG A 202 0.16 2.24 -21.85
CA ARG A 202 0.04 3.56 -21.22
C ARG A 202 0.75 3.62 -19.87
N LEU A 203 0.63 2.58 -19.04
CA LEU A 203 1.29 2.57 -17.74
C LEU A 203 2.81 2.38 -17.84
N VAL A 204 3.30 1.60 -18.79
CA VAL A 204 4.74 1.52 -19.08
C VAL A 204 5.29 2.90 -19.44
N GLU A 205 4.58 3.67 -20.26
CA GLU A 205 4.97 5.05 -20.57
C GLU A 205 4.96 5.95 -19.33
N VAL A 206 3.94 5.83 -18.47
CA VAL A 206 3.85 6.60 -17.22
C VAL A 206 5.08 6.32 -16.35
N VAL A 207 5.43 5.07 -16.10
CA VAL A 207 6.59 4.70 -15.28
C VAL A 207 7.89 5.22 -15.90
N ARG A 208 8.06 5.09 -17.21
CA ARG A 208 9.29 5.55 -17.91
C ARG A 208 9.46 7.06 -17.95
N LYS A 209 8.36 7.80 -17.91
CA LYS A 209 8.34 9.28 -17.99
C LYS A 209 8.20 9.95 -16.64
N THR A 210 8.09 9.17 -15.55
CA THR A 210 7.97 9.75 -14.22
C THR A 210 9.22 10.53 -13.83
N ALA A 211 9.01 11.63 -13.13
CA ALA A 211 10.11 12.46 -12.62
C ALA A 211 10.64 11.97 -11.25
N THR A 212 9.90 11.06 -10.58
CA THR A 212 10.32 10.49 -9.31
C THR A 212 11.34 9.37 -9.52
N ASN A 213 12.29 9.25 -8.57
CA ASN A 213 13.25 8.16 -8.56
C ASN A 213 12.70 6.88 -7.93
N ASN A 214 11.56 6.96 -7.25
CA ASN A 214 10.93 5.83 -6.57
C ASN A 214 9.47 5.72 -7.01
N VAL A 215 9.14 4.64 -7.69
CA VAL A 215 7.79 4.35 -8.17
C VAL A 215 7.23 3.19 -7.37
N LEU A 216 6.18 3.43 -6.59
CA LEU A 216 5.43 2.40 -5.88
C LEU A 216 4.19 2.03 -6.69
N PHE A 217 4.09 0.76 -7.06
CA PHE A 217 2.95 0.17 -7.75
C PHE A 217 2.08 -0.59 -6.75
N LEU A 218 0.88 -0.08 -6.52
CA LEU A 218 -0.04 -0.62 -5.53
C LEU A 218 -0.91 -1.72 -6.11
N VAL A 219 -1.14 -2.77 -5.34
CA VAL A 219 -2.06 -3.86 -5.65
C VAL A 219 -2.95 -4.14 -4.45
N HIS A 220 -4.26 -4.30 -4.68
CA HIS A 220 -5.17 -4.90 -3.72
C HIS A 220 -5.58 -6.28 -4.20
N PRO A 221 -5.68 -7.30 -3.33
CA PRO A 221 -6.07 -8.65 -3.74
C PRO A 221 -7.41 -8.72 -4.47
N TRP A 222 -8.37 -7.87 -4.12
CA TRP A 222 -9.67 -7.79 -4.78
C TRP A 222 -9.63 -7.22 -6.22
N GLU A 223 -8.54 -6.54 -6.62
CA GLU A 223 -8.33 -6.14 -8.02
C GLU A 223 -8.00 -7.34 -8.93
N LEU A 224 -7.74 -8.52 -8.35
CA LEU A 224 -7.34 -9.74 -9.04
C LEU A 224 -8.48 -10.76 -9.22
N ILE A 225 -9.71 -10.37 -8.89
CA ILE A 225 -10.90 -11.20 -9.08
C ILE A 225 -11.87 -10.56 -10.07
N ASP A 226 -12.81 -11.36 -10.58
CA ASP A 226 -13.91 -10.89 -11.43
C ASP A 226 -15.01 -10.27 -10.54
N VAL A 227 -14.83 -8.98 -10.23
CA VAL A 227 -15.69 -8.24 -9.31
C VAL A 227 -17.13 -8.13 -9.82
N ASP A 228 -17.35 -7.98 -11.13
CA ASP A 228 -18.71 -7.93 -11.72
C ASP A 228 -19.46 -9.25 -11.53
N ARG A 229 -18.75 -10.38 -11.65
CA ARG A 229 -19.35 -11.70 -11.43
C ARG A 229 -19.66 -11.95 -9.95
N VAL A 230 -18.75 -11.51 -9.07
CA VAL A 230 -18.86 -11.78 -7.62
C VAL A 230 -19.82 -10.82 -6.94
N TYR A 231 -19.80 -9.55 -7.33
CA TYR A 231 -20.57 -8.47 -6.72
C TYR A 231 -21.43 -7.72 -7.75
N PRO A 232 -22.40 -8.36 -8.38
CA PRO A 232 -23.16 -7.79 -9.51
C PRO A 232 -24.03 -6.57 -9.13
N SER A 233 -24.19 -6.29 -7.85
CA SER A 233 -24.92 -5.12 -7.34
C SER A 233 -24.09 -3.86 -7.18
N LEU A 234 -22.76 -3.93 -7.42
CA LEU A 234 -21.92 -2.73 -7.34
C LEU A 234 -22.28 -1.70 -8.42
N PRO A 235 -22.17 -0.42 -8.11
CA PRO A 235 -22.37 0.62 -9.11
C PRO A 235 -21.41 0.45 -10.30
N MET A 236 -21.91 0.72 -11.50
CA MET A 236 -21.12 0.66 -12.74
C MET A 236 -19.82 1.48 -12.61
N GLY A 237 -18.70 0.89 -12.94
CA GLY A 237 -17.37 1.54 -12.93
C GLY A 237 -16.46 1.12 -11.78
N TYR A 238 -16.96 0.49 -10.71
CA TYR A 238 -16.07 -0.05 -9.66
C TYR A 238 -15.25 -1.23 -10.17
N ALA A 239 -15.80 -2.06 -11.04
CA ALA A 239 -15.14 -3.22 -11.61
C ALA A 239 -14.09 -2.88 -12.69
N ASN A 240 -14.08 -1.68 -13.25
CA ASN A 240 -13.16 -1.30 -14.34
C ASN A 240 -11.67 -1.39 -13.96
N GLY A 241 -11.36 -1.40 -12.66
CA GLY A 241 -10.01 -1.59 -12.13
C GLY A 241 -9.68 -3.02 -11.73
N CYS A 242 -10.58 -3.99 -11.95
CA CYS A 242 -10.47 -5.36 -11.48
C CYS A 242 -10.42 -6.34 -12.66
N SER A 243 -9.58 -7.36 -12.56
CA SER A 243 -9.50 -8.41 -13.58
C SER A 243 -8.93 -9.70 -12.99
N ALA A 244 -9.60 -10.81 -13.25
CA ALA A 244 -9.05 -12.12 -12.93
C ALA A 244 -7.93 -12.55 -13.90
N ASP A 245 -7.75 -11.87 -15.02
CA ASP A 245 -6.66 -12.12 -15.97
C ASP A 245 -5.37 -11.43 -15.51
N LEU A 246 -4.35 -12.22 -15.20
CA LEU A 246 -3.02 -11.71 -14.78
C LEU A 246 -2.08 -11.43 -15.96
N GLU A 247 -2.46 -11.76 -17.18
CA GLU A 247 -1.56 -11.61 -18.32
C GLU A 247 -1.17 -10.14 -18.62
N PRO A 248 -2.07 -9.15 -18.49
CA PRO A 248 -1.68 -7.73 -18.56
C PRO A 248 -0.67 -7.33 -17.50
N LEU A 249 -0.83 -7.80 -16.25
CA LEU A 249 0.11 -7.54 -15.17
C LEU A 249 1.47 -8.20 -15.44
N ARG A 250 1.48 -9.45 -15.90
CA ARG A 250 2.71 -10.17 -16.30
C ARG A 250 3.51 -9.38 -17.34
N ARG A 251 2.88 -8.98 -18.44
CA ARG A 251 3.54 -8.23 -19.51
C ARG A 251 4.05 -6.87 -19.03
N PHE A 252 3.25 -6.17 -18.24
CA PHE A 252 3.65 -4.90 -17.62
C PHE A 252 4.91 -5.08 -16.75
N LEU A 253 4.91 -6.03 -15.82
CA LEU A 253 6.04 -6.29 -14.93
C LEU A 253 7.31 -6.68 -15.68
N LEU A 254 7.20 -7.49 -16.73
CA LEU A 254 8.33 -7.82 -17.62
C LEU A 254 8.90 -6.59 -18.33
N ALA A 255 8.01 -5.72 -18.86
CA ALA A 255 8.43 -4.49 -19.54
C ALA A 255 9.11 -3.49 -18.58
N ILE A 256 8.64 -3.43 -17.32
CA ILE A 256 9.24 -2.58 -16.28
C ILE A 256 10.58 -3.16 -15.83
N LYS A 257 10.66 -4.45 -15.53
CA LYS A 257 11.90 -5.13 -15.12
C LYS A 257 13.06 -4.92 -16.12
N GLY A 258 12.75 -4.78 -17.39
CA GLY A 258 13.74 -4.49 -18.43
C GLY A 258 14.22 -3.03 -18.49
N SER A 259 13.61 -2.10 -17.75
CA SER A 259 13.85 -0.66 -17.92
C SER A 259 14.17 0.10 -16.62
N VAL A 260 13.88 -0.45 -15.45
CA VAL A 260 14.12 0.17 -14.13
C VAL A 260 14.69 -0.86 -13.15
N GLN A 261 15.21 -0.40 -12.02
CA GLN A 261 15.63 -1.27 -10.93
C GLN A 261 14.43 -1.69 -10.09
N ILE A 262 14.20 -3.00 -9.93
CA ILE A 262 13.19 -3.48 -8.98
C ILE A 262 13.79 -3.48 -7.58
N ALA A 263 13.06 -2.95 -6.60
CA ALA A 263 13.52 -2.81 -5.22
C ALA A 263 12.37 -3.04 -4.23
N SER A 264 12.66 -3.57 -3.04
CA SER A 264 11.77 -3.53 -1.88
C SER A 264 11.82 -2.16 -1.18
N LEU A 265 10.87 -1.88 -0.30
CA LEU A 265 10.89 -0.66 0.50
C LEU A 265 12.12 -0.62 1.45
N ASP A 266 12.53 -1.77 2.01
CA ASP A 266 13.75 -1.86 2.81
C ASP A 266 15.00 -1.48 2.02
N ALA A 267 15.09 -1.92 0.75
CA ALA A 267 16.20 -1.56 -0.12
C ALA A 267 16.22 -0.05 -0.43
N ILE A 268 15.05 0.57 -0.59
CA ILE A 268 14.94 2.03 -0.73
C ILE A 268 15.37 2.74 0.56
N ALA A 269 14.90 2.26 1.72
CA ALA A 269 15.21 2.86 3.01
C ALA A 269 16.70 2.77 3.37
N ALA A 270 17.35 1.66 3.04
CA ALA A 270 18.80 1.46 3.29
C ALA A 270 19.67 2.55 2.64
N GLU A 271 19.26 3.08 1.49
CA GLU A 271 20.00 4.16 0.82
C GLU A 271 19.77 5.54 1.46
N HIS A 272 18.64 5.72 2.17
CA HIS A 272 18.31 6.98 2.88
C HIS A 272 18.82 7.02 4.31
N GLY A 273 19.11 5.88 4.93
CA GLY A 273 19.69 5.79 6.28
C GLY A 273 21.20 5.86 6.32
N SER A 274 21.89 5.92 5.17
CA SER A 274 23.36 6.00 5.07
C SER A 274 23.88 7.45 4.98
N THR A 275 23.03 8.45 5.16
CA THR A 275 23.36 9.88 5.24
C THR A 275 23.09 10.39 6.68
#